data_98309b7b6135bb04e0c1dcbe711e9fc4
#
_entry.id   98309b7b6135bb04e0c1dcbe711e9fc4
#
_cell.length_a   1.000
_cell.length_b   1.000
_cell.length_c   1.000
_cell.angle_alpha   90.00
_cell.angle_beta   90.00
_cell.angle_gamma   90.00
#
_symmetry.space_group_name_H-M   'P 1'
#
loop_
_entity.id
_entity.type
_entity.pdbx_description
1 polymer ?
#
loop_
_entity_poly.entity_id
_entity_poly.type
_entity_poly.pdbx_seq_one_letter_code
_entity_poly.pdbx_strand_id
1 'polypeptide(L)'
;METKIIKTNEINERQLIETYSIFEYKCVKRTVKGKIITLKFERDDSVPYINELKKLQYQYGSYNVGSMLPTLILPAVSFVFLTIFLVLMFALGDKFNLLLYFCTLVVPGLLCLISGVVLMILRVRMIGKIQSEKPNKDREYKEKVRLLKEGK
;
A
#
# COMPACT_ATOMS: atom_id res chain seq x y z
N MET A 1 -2.98 -24.76 15.53
CA MET A 1 -4.02 -23.91 14.93
C MET A 1 -3.52 -22.46 14.87
N GLU A 2 -3.33 -21.93 13.67
CA GLU A 2 -2.84 -20.55 13.48
C GLU A 2 -4.01 -19.58 13.35
N THR A 3 -3.98 -18.49 14.13
CA THR A 3 -5.02 -17.45 14.09
C THR A 3 -4.44 -16.14 13.59
N LYS A 4 -5.13 -15.46 12.66
CA LYS A 4 -4.81 -14.11 12.19
C LYS A 4 -6.01 -13.18 12.34
N ILE A 5 -5.77 -11.98 12.86
CA ILE A 5 -6.79 -10.96 13.03
C ILE A 5 -6.41 -9.77 12.14
N ILE A 6 -7.29 -9.41 11.21
CA ILE A 6 -7.04 -8.37 10.23
C ILE A 6 -8.16 -7.34 10.27
N LYS A 7 -7.78 -6.07 10.29
CA LYS A 7 -8.71 -4.96 10.17
C LYS A 7 -8.75 -4.49 8.72
N THR A 8 -9.95 -4.33 8.19
CA THR A 8 -10.18 -3.93 6.80
C THR A 8 -11.40 -3.01 6.70
N ASN A 9 -11.73 -2.57 5.52
CA ASN A 9 -12.97 -1.87 5.18
C ASN A 9 -13.86 -2.78 4.30
N GLU A 10 -15.09 -2.37 4.09
CA GLU A 10 -16.08 -3.12 3.32
C GLU A 10 -15.61 -3.41 1.87
N ILE A 11 -14.92 -2.44 1.26
CA ILE A 11 -14.43 -2.54 -0.14
C ILE A 11 -13.43 -3.69 -0.30
N ASN A 12 -12.55 -3.88 0.70
CA ASN A 12 -11.46 -4.85 0.63
C ASN A 12 -11.80 -6.19 1.31
N GLU A 13 -12.94 -6.28 2.01
CA GLU A 13 -13.32 -7.46 2.79
C GLU A 13 -13.35 -8.73 1.93
N ARG A 14 -14.12 -8.71 0.85
CA ARG A 14 -14.29 -9.86 -0.04
C ARG A 14 -12.97 -10.34 -0.62
N GLN A 15 -12.17 -9.40 -1.12
CA GLN A 15 -10.88 -9.69 -1.71
C GLN A 15 -9.91 -10.31 -0.69
N LEU A 16 -9.99 -9.88 0.56
CA LEU A 16 -9.16 -10.37 1.64
C LEU A 16 -9.55 -11.80 2.03
N ILE A 17 -10.85 -12.08 2.11
CA ILE A 17 -11.36 -13.43 2.37
C ILE A 17 -10.95 -14.39 1.24
N GLU A 18 -11.09 -13.99 -0.03
CA GLU A 18 -10.68 -14.78 -1.18
C GLU A 18 -9.16 -15.06 -1.17
N THR A 19 -8.33 -14.06 -0.86
CA THR A 19 -6.88 -14.21 -0.77
C THR A 19 -6.46 -15.17 0.34
N TYR A 20 -7.06 -15.05 1.55
CA TYR A 20 -6.72 -15.92 2.66
C TYR A 20 -7.24 -17.35 2.46
N SER A 21 -8.35 -17.53 1.73
CA SER A 21 -8.87 -18.86 1.39
C SER A 21 -7.94 -19.68 0.50
N ILE A 22 -7.08 -19.02 -0.32
CA ILE A 22 -6.05 -19.70 -1.13
C ILE A 22 -5.08 -20.49 -0.24
N PHE A 23 -4.75 -19.92 0.94
CA PHE A 23 -3.81 -20.49 1.91
C PHE A 23 -4.52 -21.23 3.05
N GLU A 24 -5.74 -21.72 2.79
CA GLU A 24 -6.54 -22.55 3.70
C GLU A 24 -7.00 -21.88 4.99
N TYR A 25 -6.95 -20.56 5.07
CA TYR A 25 -7.58 -19.87 6.17
C TYR A 25 -9.10 -19.80 5.99
N LYS A 26 -9.82 -20.09 7.06
CA LYS A 26 -11.28 -19.93 7.15
C LYS A 26 -11.60 -18.68 7.97
N CYS A 27 -12.47 -17.82 7.48
CA CYS A 27 -12.97 -16.68 8.24
C CYS A 27 -13.98 -17.19 9.28
N VAL A 28 -13.60 -17.19 10.56
CA VAL A 28 -14.44 -17.74 11.66
C VAL A 28 -15.22 -16.67 12.39
N LYS A 29 -14.78 -15.42 12.34
CA LYS A 29 -15.47 -14.30 13.01
C LYS A 29 -15.35 -13.03 12.22
N ARG A 30 -16.47 -12.32 12.06
CA ARG A 30 -16.59 -10.99 11.47
C ARG A 30 -17.15 -10.04 12.52
N THR A 31 -16.48 -8.93 12.79
CA THR A 31 -16.94 -7.90 13.73
C THR A 31 -16.88 -6.55 13.04
N VAL A 32 -17.96 -5.80 13.03
CA VAL A 32 -18.06 -4.48 12.41
C VAL A 32 -18.12 -3.42 13.51
N LYS A 33 -17.22 -2.42 13.44
CA LYS A 33 -17.24 -1.24 14.32
C LYS A 33 -17.11 0.02 13.45
N GLY A 34 -18.25 0.67 13.16
CA GLY A 34 -18.30 1.78 12.23
C GLY A 34 -17.86 1.37 10.82
N LYS A 35 -16.84 2.04 10.26
CA LYS A 35 -16.28 1.73 8.94
C LYS A 35 -15.19 0.65 8.95
N ILE A 36 -14.83 0.15 10.12
CA ILE A 36 -13.76 -0.85 10.28
C ILE A 36 -14.39 -2.22 10.50
N ILE A 37 -13.99 -3.17 9.66
CA ILE A 37 -14.36 -4.57 9.76
C ILE A 37 -13.15 -5.33 10.27
N THR A 38 -13.33 -6.09 11.35
CA THR A 38 -12.30 -6.98 11.89
C THR A 38 -12.65 -8.41 11.53
N LEU A 39 -11.77 -9.08 10.79
CA LEU A 39 -11.91 -10.47 10.37
C LEU A 39 -10.94 -11.32 11.17
N LYS A 40 -11.43 -12.42 11.74
CA LYS A 40 -10.62 -13.45 12.38
C LYS A 40 -10.56 -14.65 11.46
N PHE A 41 -9.34 -15.00 11.06
CA PHE A 41 -9.05 -16.16 10.23
C PHE A 41 -8.38 -17.24 11.07
N GLU A 42 -8.72 -18.49 10.82
CA GLU A 42 -8.13 -19.65 11.44
C GLU A 42 -7.72 -20.67 10.38
N ARG A 43 -6.56 -21.32 10.62
CA ARG A 43 -6.02 -22.37 9.75
C ARG A 43 -5.58 -23.55 10.60
N ASP A 44 -5.77 -24.75 10.10
CA ASP A 44 -5.23 -25.95 10.71
C ASP A 44 -3.74 -26.09 10.38
N ASP A 45 -2.91 -26.17 11.41
CA ASP A 45 -1.45 -26.32 11.29
C ASP A 45 -0.99 -27.78 11.39
N SER A 46 -1.92 -28.73 11.55
CA SER A 46 -1.59 -30.16 11.67
C SER A 46 -1.32 -30.83 10.31
N VAL A 47 -1.57 -30.14 9.22
CA VAL A 47 -1.37 -30.68 7.86
C VAL A 47 0.13 -30.84 7.54
N PRO A 48 0.55 -31.95 6.88
CA PRO A 48 1.97 -32.28 6.67
C PRO A 48 2.71 -31.24 5.79
N TYR A 49 2.00 -30.56 4.87
CA TYR A 49 2.56 -29.55 3.95
C TYR A 49 2.53 -28.11 4.50
N ILE A 50 2.28 -27.92 5.79
CA ILE A 50 2.10 -26.58 6.38
C ILE A 50 3.31 -25.65 6.19
N ASN A 51 4.55 -26.17 6.26
CA ASN A 51 5.76 -25.37 6.11
C ASN A 51 5.91 -24.83 4.69
N GLU A 52 5.56 -25.63 3.68
CA GLU A 52 5.58 -25.25 2.27
C GLU A 52 4.46 -24.25 1.97
N LEU A 53 3.29 -24.45 2.56
CA LEU A 53 2.17 -23.52 2.47
C LEU A 53 2.51 -22.14 3.08
N LYS A 54 3.21 -22.11 4.22
CA LYS A 54 3.73 -20.87 4.84
C LYS A 54 4.76 -20.18 3.93
N LYS A 55 5.64 -20.92 3.29
CA LYS A 55 6.62 -20.39 2.33
C LYS A 55 5.94 -19.77 1.11
N LEU A 56 4.96 -20.45 0.52
CA LEU A 56 4.15 -19.92 -0.58
C LEU A 56 3.38 -18.66 -0.17
N GLN A 57 2.80 -18.65 1.02
CA GLN A 57 2.11 -17.48 1.56
C GLN A 57 3.05 -16.28 1.74
N TYR A 58 4.27 -16.51 2.22
CA TYR A 58 5.28 -15.46 2.34
C TYR A 58 5.67 -14.88 0.97
N GLN A 59 5.89 -15.73 -0.03
CA GLN A 59 6.17 -15.32 -1.40
C GLN A 59 5.02 -14.52 -2.02
N TYR A 60 3.78 -14.92 -1.77
CA TYR A 60 2.59 -14.17 -2.21
C TYR A 60 2.50 -12.80 -1.55
N GLY A 61 2.76 -12.71 -0.22
CA GLY A 61 2.67 -11.48 0.57
C GLY A 61 3.74 -10.44 0.27
N SER A 62 4.85 -10.80 -0.39
CA SER A 62 5.94 -9.88 -0.73
C SER A 62 5.57 -8.77 -1.74
N TYR A 63 4.36 -8.83 -2.30
CA TYR A 63 3.80 -7.83 -3.23
C TYR A 63 2.99 -6.71 -2.55
N ASN A 64 3.21 -6.45 -1.28
CA ASN A 64 2.55 -5.35 -0.60
C ASN A 64 3.06 -4.01 -1.16
N VAL A 65 2.16 -3.27 -1.80
CA VAL A 65 2.44 -1.88 -2.21
C VAL A 65 2.65 -1.09 -0.92
N GLY A 66 3.88 -0.68 -0.67
CA GLY A 66 4.23 0.06 0.53
C GLY A 66 3.34 1.31 0.75
N SER A 67 3.40 1.90 1.93
CA SER A 67 2.60 3.07 2.33
C SER A 67 2.57 4.19 1.27
N MET A 68 1.40 4.82 1.07
CA MET A 68 1.25 6.00 0.20
C MET A 68 1.83 7.29 0.83
N LEU A 69 2.22 7.22 2.10
CA LEU A 69 2.68 8.37 2.86
C LEU A 69 3.78 9.19 2.16
N PRO A 70 4.87 8.58 1.62
CA PRO A 70 5.95 9.36 1.00
C PRO A 70 5.51 10.16 -0.23
N THR A 71 4.53 9.68 -0.98
CA THR A 71 4.05 10.36 -2.19
C THR A 71 3.16 11.58 -1.89
N LEU A 72 2.60 11.67 -0.68
CA LEU A 72 1.78 12.79 -0.23
C LEU A 72 2.63 13.86 0.49
N ILE A 73 3.73 13.46 1.14
CA ILE A 73 4.61 14.37 1.88
C ILE A 73 5.29 15.37 0.93
N LEU A 74 5.82 14.93 -0.21
CA LEU A 74 6.54 15.79 -1.14
C LEU A 74 5.73 16.97 -1.67
N PRO A 75 4.48 16.79 -2.18
CA PRO A 75 3.63 17.92 -2.58
C PRO A 75 3.26 18.83 -1.41
N ALA A 76 3.04 18.27 -0.20
CA ALA A 76 2.74 19.07 0.99
C ALA A 76 3.93 19.97 1.37
N VAL A 77 5.15 19.44 1.34
CA VAL A 77 6.38 20.23 1.58
C VAL A 77 6.53 21.34 0.54
N SER A 78 6.28 21.05 -0.75
CA SER A 78 6.28 22.05 -1.81
C SER A 78 5.31 23.21 -1.52
N PHE A 79 4.09 22.88 -1.10
CA PHE A 79 3.08 23.87 -0.76
C PHE A 79 3.55 24.79 0.41
N VAL A 80 4.20 24.24 1.42
CA VAL A 80 4.78 25.01 2.52
C VAL A 80 5.84 25.99 2.03
N PHE A 81 6.78 25.56 1.17
CA PHE A 81 7.79 26.44 0.61
C PHE A 81 7.19 27.61 -0.18
N LEU A 82 6.20 27.35 -1.02
CA LEU A 82 5.51 28.39 -1.79
C LEU A 82 4.75 29.37 -0.89
N THR A 83 4.09 28.86 0.16
CA THR A 83 3.38 29.71 1.12
C THR A 83 4.33 30.64 1.87
N ILE A 84 5.48 30.13 2.34
CA ILE A 84 6.51 30.93 3.00
C ILE A 84 7.02 32.02 2.06
N PHE A 85 7.28 31.68 0.79
CA PHE A 85 7.72 32.67 -0.20
C PHE A 85 6.71 33.81 -0.35
N LEU A 86 5.41 33.49 -0.50
CA LEU A 86 4.36 34.51 -0.62
C LEU A 86 4.28 35.40 0.62
N VAL A 87 4.29 34.78 1.82
CA VAL A 87 4.26 35.54 3.09
C VAL A 87 5.44 36.50 3.20
N LEU A 88 6.65 36.03 2.87
CA LEU A 88 7.85 36.88 2.92
C LEU A 88 7.81 38.01 1.89
N MET A 89 7.29 37.74 0.70
CA MET A 89 7.10 38.76 -0.34
C MET A 89 6.22 39.92 0.14
N PHE A 90 5.10 39.59 0.78
CA PHE A 90 4.18 40.61 1.31
C PHE A 90 4.71 41.29 2.59
N ALA A 91 5.39 40.56 3.47
CA ALA A 91 5.89 41.10 4.73
C ALA A 91 7.10 42.02 4.59
N LEU A 92 7.99 41.74 3.63
CA LEU A 92 9.27 42.49 3.45
C LEU A 92 9.12 43.64 2.45
N GLY A 93 8.12 43.63 1.58
CA GLY A 93 7.88 44.69 0.58
C GLY A 93 9.14 45.04 -0.21
N ASP A 94 9.57 46.32 -0.13
CA ASP A 94 10.77 46.83 -0.86
C ASP A 94 12.09 46.22 -0.42
N LYS A 95 12.15 45.61 0.77
CA LYS A 95 13.34 44.90 1.27
C LYS A 95 13.44 43.46 0.77
N PHE A 96 12.44 43.01 0.00
CA PHE A 96 12.37 41.65 -0.51
C PHE A 96 13.36 41.44 -1.66
N ASN A 97 14.38 40.62 -1.44
CA ASN A 97 15.33 40.25 -2.50
C ASN A 97 14.69 39.08 -3.31
N LEU A 98 14.02 39.44 -4.38
CA LEU A 98 13.29 38.49 -5.24
C LEU A 98 14.17 37.33 -5.71
N LEU A 99 15.39 37.62 -6.16
CA LEU A 99 16.29 36.60 -6.73
C LEU A 99 16.74 35.61 -5.64
N LEU A 100 17.10 36.10 -4.47
CA LEU A 100 17.56 35.27 -3.36
C LEU A 100 16.42 34.32 -2.90
N TYR A 101 15.23 34.87 -2.64
CA TYR A 101 14.10 34.07 -2.13
C TYR A 101 13.52 33.16 -3.20
N PHE A 102 13.58 33.55 -4.47
CA PHE A 102 13.18 32.68 -5.57
C PHE A 102 14.07 31.43 -5.65
N CYS A 103 15.40 31.61 -5.61
CA CYS A 103 16.34 30.48 -5.65
C CYS A 103 16.27 29.59 -4.41
N THR A 104 16.01 30.15 -3.22
CA THR A 104 16.02 29.39 -1.96
C THR A 104 14.70 28.74 -1.61
N LEU A 105 13.57 29.27 -2.07
CA LEU A 105 12.24 28.78 -1.72
C LEU A 105 11.47 28.22 -2.91
N VAL A 106 11.40 28.96 -4.02
CA VAL A 106 10.57 28.55 -5.17
C VAL A 106 11.20 27.39 -5.92
N VAL A 107 12.52 27.45 -6.19
CA VAL A 107 13.20 26.38 -6.94
C VAL A 107 13.13 25.03 -6.19
N PRO A 108 13.50 24.93 -4.90
CA PRO A 108 13.33 23.68 -4.16
C PRO A 108 11.88 23.24 -4.05
N GLY A 109 10.94 24.18 -3.86
CA GLY A 109 9.52 23.90 -3.83
C GLY A 109 9.03 23.25 -5.12
N LEU A 110 9.41 23.79 -6.28
CA LEU A 110 9.06 23.21 -7.59
C LEU A 110 9.71 21.85 -7.81
N LEU A 111 10.96 21.66 -7.41
CA LEU A 111 11.62 20.35 -7.49
C LEU A 111 10.91 19.28 -6.66
N CYS A 112 10.46 19.63 -5.44
CA CYS A 112 9.68 18.74 -4.60
C CYS A 112 8.32 18.41 -5.23
N LEU A 113 7.67 19.38 -5.89
CA LEU A 113 6.39 19.18 -6.56
C LEU A 113 6.55 18.23 -7.76
N ILE A 114 7.52 18.48 -8.63
CA ILE A 114 7.79 17.66 -9.81
C ILE A 114 8.12 16.23 -9.39
N SER A 115 9.02 16.05 -8.42
CA SER A 115 9.39 14.71 -7.93
C SER A 115 8.20 13.99 -7.30
N GLY A 116 7.34 14.68 -6.56
CA GLY A 116 6.11 14.14 -5.99
C GLY A 116 5.14 13.65 -7.04
N VAL A 117 4.93 14.44 -8.11
CA VAL A 117 4.06 14.06 -9.24
C VAL A 117 4.63 12.86 -9.98
N VAL A 118 5.93 12.84 -10.28
CA VAL A 118 6.59 11.71 -10.94
C VAL A 118 6.44 10.42 -10.12
N LEU A 119 6.70 10.49 -8.81
CA LEU A 119 6.52 9.34 -7.91
C LEU A 119 5.07 8.87 -7.88
N MET A 120 4.10 9.78 -7.88
CA MET A 120 2.68 9.45 -7.92
C MET A 120 2.32 8.69 -9.21
N ILE A 121 2.77 9.17 -10.37
CA ILE A 121 2.53 8.53 -11.68
C ILE A 121 3.15 7.12 -11.70
N LEU A 122 4.41 6.98 -11.29
CA LEU A 122 5.09 5.68 -11.24
C LEU A 122 4.34 4.70 -10.35
N ARG A 123 3.84 5.19 -9.21
CA ARG A 123 3.09 4.37 -8.27
C ARG A 123 1.73 3.94 -8.79
N VAL A 124 0.98 4.84 -9.42
CA VAL A 124 -0.30 4.49 -10.06
C VAL A 124 -0.09 3.41 -11.14
N ARG A 125 0.97 3.55 -11.97
CA ARG A 125 1.33 2.52 -12.96
C ARG A 125 1.68 1.19 -12.30
N MET A 126 2.46 1.21 -11.20
CA MET A 126 2.83 -0.01 -10.47
C MET A 126 1.59 -0.69 -9.85
N ILE A 127 0.68 0.08 -9.25
CA ILE A 127 -0.59 -0.44 -8.70
C ILE A 127 -1.43 -1.06 -9.81
N GLY A 128 -1.59 -0.37 -10.95
CA GLY A 128 -2.32 -0.88 -12.09
C GLY A 128 -1.76 -2.21 -12.62
N LYS A 129 -0.42 -2.31 -12.70
CA LYS A 129 0.26 -3.56 -13.10
C LYS A 129 0.01 -4.69 -12.10
N ILE A 130 0.17 -4.42 -10.79
CA ILE A 130 -0.09 -5.41 -9.74
C ILE A 130 -1.55 -5.87 -9.78
N GLN A 131 -2.49 -4.96 -9.98
CA GLN A 131 -3.91 -5.26 -10.01
C GLN A 131 -4.32 -6.08 -11.24
N SER A 132 -3.71 -5.83 -12.40
CA SER A 132 -3.92 -6.62 -13.62
C SER A 132 -3.31 -8.02 -13.55
N GLU A 133 -2.18 -8.18 -12.87
CA GLU A 133 -1.50 -9.48 -12.70
C GLU A 133 -2.10 -10.33 -11.57
N LYS A 134 -2.82 -9.71 -10.63
CA LYS A 134 -3.36 -10.39 -9.44
C LYS A 134 -4.22 -11.62 -9.77
N PRO A 135 -5.21 -11.58 -10.70
CA PRO A 135 -6.04 -12.74 -10.99
C PRO A 135 -5.24 -13.94 -11.54
N ASN A 136 -4.18 -13.67 -12.31
CA ASN A 136 -3.31 -14.73 -12.82
C ASN A 136 -2.47 -15.34 -11.70
N LYS A 137 -1.95 -14.52 -10.80
CA LYS A 137 -1.24 -14.99 -9.60
C LYS A 137 -2.14 -15.80 -8.68
N ASP A 138 -3.36 -15.34 -8.42
CA ASP A 138 -4.31 -16.07 -7.59
C ASP A 138 -4.58 -17.48 -8.14
N ARG A 139 -4.69 -17.62 -9.48
CA ARG A 139 -4.83 -18.92 -10.14
C ARG A 139 -3.58 -19.79 -9.98
N GLU A 140 -2.40 -19.22 -10.23
CA GLU A 140 -1.11 -19.92 -10.09
C GLU A 140 -0.90 -20.45 -8.66
N TYR A 141 -1.16 -19.60 -7.65
CA TYR A 141 -1.00 -20.01 -6.25
C TYR A 141 -2.07 -21.02 -5.81
N LYS A 142 -3.30 -20.90 -6.27
CA LYS A 142 -4.34 -21.93 -6.06
C LYS A 142 -3.91 -23.29 -6.61
N GLU A 143 -3.31 -23.32 -7.78
CA GLU A 143 -2.82 -24.55 -8.40
C GLU A 143 -1.63 -25.12 -7.62
N LYS A 144 -0.65 -24.29 -7.23
CA LYS A 144 0.47 -24.72 -6.38
C LYS A 144 -0.01 -25.31 -5.05
N VAL A 145 -0.98 -24.71 -4.39
CA VAL A 145 -1.54 -25.24 -3.14
C VAL A 145 -2.28 -26.55 -3.40
N ARG A 146 -2.98 -26.69 -4.54
CA ARG A 146 -3.63 -27.95 -4.92
C ARG A 146 -2.61 -29.08 -5.12
N LEU A 147 -1.51 -28.80 -5.84
CA LEU A 147 -0.45 -29.79 -6.06
C LEU A 147 0.21 -30.23 -4.75
N LEU A 148 0.41 -29.30 -3.81
CA LEU A 148 0.91 -29.64 -2.48
C LEU A 148 -0.01 -30.58 -1.71
N LYS A 149 -1.34 -30.43 -1.85
CA LYS A 149 -2.32 -31.32 -1.24
C LYS A 149 -2.33 -32.72 -1.85
N GLU A 150 -2.11 -32.79 -3.17
CA GLU A 150 -2.05 -34.04 -3.91
C GLU A 150 -0.72 -34.80 -3.72
N GLY A 151 0.23 -34.23 -2.99
CA GLY A 151 1.54 -34.80 -2.72
C GLY A 151 2.44 -34.88 -3.96
N LYS A 152 2.22 -34.01 -4.92
CA LYS A 152 2.97 -33.92 -6.19
C LYS A 152 3.91 -32.74 -6.21
#